data_7888b72a54e08170473ff706f8d79800
#
_entry.id   7888b72a54e08170473ff706f8d79800
#
_cell.length_a   1.000
_cell.length_b   1.000
_cell.length_c   1.000
_cell.angle_alpha   90.00
_cell.angle_beta   90.00
_cell.angle_gamma   90.00
#
_symmetry.space_group_name_H-M   'P 1'
#
loop_
_entity.id
_entity.type
_entity.pdbx_description
1 polymer ?
#
loop_
_entity_poly.entity_id
_entity_poly.type
_entity_poly.pdbx_seq_one_letter_code
_entity_poly.pdbx_strand_id
1 'polypeptide(L)'
;PNYNNLEIVKTGTTVVDGDFSGAAGVHFVTVAHNLGYIPIPLVYTVVGEEYYPLNMAPGYGFGGGSIEFNNWATCSTDSSNLYIRFASGSATDWGEQSYKYYLLKDSAR
;
A
#
# COMPACT_ATOMS: atom_id res chain seq x y z
N PRO A 1 -1.05 13.34 22.55
CA PRO A 1 -1.14 13.78 21.16
C PRO A 1 -2.49 14.42 20.84
N ASN A 2 -2.47 15.37 19.97
CA ASN A 2 -3.66 16.07 19.56
C ASN A 2 -4.07 15.60 18.17
N TYR A 3 -5.05 14.71 18.12
CA TYR A 3 -5.49 14.13 16.85
C TYR A 3 -6.24 15.13 15.96
N ASN A 4 -6.62 16.29 16.50
CA ASN A 4 -7.26 17.34 15.70
C ASN A 4 -6.30 17.97 14.69
N ASN A 5 -5.00 17.72 14.81
CA ASN A 5 -4.00 18.24 13.88
C ASN A 5 -3.81 17.36 12.65
N LEU A 6 -4.38 16.16 12.64
CA LEU A 6 -4.31 15.27 11.47
C LEU A 6 -5.47 15.57 10.54
N GLU A 7 -5.16 15.80 9.29
CA GLU A 7 -6.19 16.03 8.28
C GLU A 7 -5.90 15.22 7.01
N ILE A 8 -6.95 14.78 6.35
CA ILE A 8 -6.84 14.07 5.08
C ILE A 8 -6.66 15.11 3.99
N VAL A 9 -5.52 15.05 3.30
CA VAL A 9 -5.21 16.00 2.22
C VAL A 9 -5.38 15.39 0.84
N LYS A 10 -5.38 14.06 0.74
CA LYS A 10 -5.64 13.36 -0.52
C LYS A 10 -6.10 11.95 -0.22
N THR A 11 -6.98 11.41 -1.08
CA THR A 11 -7.46 10.05 -0.98
C THR A 11 -7.73 9.49 -2.37
N GLY A 12 -7.69 8.17 -2.50
CA GLY A 12 -7.98 7.51 -3.76
C GLY A 12 -7.82 6.01 -3.66
N THR A 13 -7.92 5.37 -4.81
CA THR A 13 -7.69 3.93 -4.96
C THR A 13 -6.69 3.69 -6.06
N THR A 14 -5.93 2.60 -5.96
CA THR A 14 -4.99 2.21 -6.99
C THR A 14 -4.85 0.69 -6.99
N VAL A 15 -4.18 0.16 -8.00
CA VAL A 15 -3.98 -1.28 -8.15
C VAL A 15 -2.54 -1.58 -8.44
N VAL A 16 -2.09 -2.75 -7.99
CA VAL A 16 -0.78 -3.29 -8.32
C VAL A 16 -1.00 -4.65 -8.97
N ASP A 17 -0.28 -4.92 -10.04
CA ASP A 17 -0.32 -6.22 -10.70
C ASP A 17 0.25 -7.28 -9.76
N GLY A 18 -0.56 -8.27 -9.44
CA GLY A 18 -0.15 -9.41 -8.60
C GLY A 18 0.19 -10.66 -9.38
N ASP A 19 0.32 -10.57 -10.70
CA ASP A 19 0.65 -11.71 -11.53
C ASP A 19 2.16 -11.92 -11.60
N PHE A 20 2.65 -12.91 -10.84
CA PHE A 20 4.03 -13.33 -10.83
C PHE A 20 4.24 -14.68 -11.51
N SER A 21 3.30 -15.08 -12.38
CA SER A 21 3.35 -16.42 -13.00
C SER A 21 4.62 -16.65 -13.83
N GLY A 22 5.26 -15.58 -14.30
CA GLY A 22 6.53 -15.68 -15.03
C GLY A 22 7.76 -15.80 -14.15
N ALA A 23 7.76 -15.16 -12.97
CA ALA A 23 8.87 -15.18 -12.02
C ALA A 23 8.46 -14.49 -10.72
N ALA A 24 9.05 -14.93 -9.61
CA ALA A 24 8.97 -14.22 -8.33
C ALA A 24 9.61 -12.83 -8.46
N GLY A 25 9.22 -11.90 -7.62
CA GLY A 25 9.79 -10.56 -7.64
C GLY A 25 8.94 -9.53 -6.91
N VAL A 26 9.06 -8.28 -7.34
CA VAL A 26 8.33 -7.16 -6.76
C VAL A 26 7.68 -6.37 -7.89
N HIS A 27 6.38 -6.13 -7.75
CA HIS A 27 5.67 -5.16 -8.57
C HIS A 27 5.32 -3.95 -7.73
N PHE A 28 5.23 -2.78 -8.35
CA PHE A 28 4.90 -1.57 -7.60
C PHE A 28 4.09 -0.60 -8.47
N VAL A 29 3.43 0.33 -7.79
CA VAL A 29 2.76 1.45 -8.42
C VAL A 29 3.22 2.74 -7.74
N THR A 30 3.32 3.80 -8.53
CA THR A 30 3.64 5.14 -8.07
C THR A 30 2.43 6.02 -8.28
N VAL A 31 1.98 6.67 -7.21
CA VAL A 31 0.86 7.61 -7.27
C VAL A 31 1.39 8.99 -6.96
N ALA A 32 1.36 9.88 -7.95
CA ALA A 32 1.81 11.26 -7.76
C ALA A 32 0.81 12.02 -6.90
N HIS A 33 1.26 12.64 -5.82
CA HIS A 33 0.42 13.52 -5.01
C HIS A 33 0.80 14.99 -5.13
N ASN A 34 2.05 15.28 -5.44
CA ASN A 34 2.55 16.64 -5.70
C ASN A 34 2.28 17.62 -4.56
N LEU A 35 2.33 17.16 -3.32
CA LEU A 35 2.02 18.00 -2.16
C LEU A 35 3.18 18.91 -1.75
N GLY A 36 4.41 18.56 -2.13
CA GLY A 36 5.59 19.35 -1.79
C GLY A 36 6.11 19.12 -0.37
N TYR A 37 5.49 18.22 0.40
CA TYR A 37 5.94 17.77 1.71
C TYR A 37 5.65 16.28 1.81
N ILE A 38 6.22 15.62 2.82
CA ILE A 38 6.06 14.17 2.99
C ILE A 38 4.79 13.91 3.81
N PRO A 39 3.71 13.40 3.19
CA PRO A 39 2.50 13.07 3.94
C PRO A 39 2.63 11.76 4.68
N ILE A 40 1.76 11.55 5.67
CA ILE A 40 1.65 10.29 6.38
C ILE A 40 0.70 9.39 5.57
N PRO A 41 1.17 8.21 5.11
CA PRO A 41 0.30 7.34 4.33
C PRO A 41 -0.51 6.41 5.24
N LEU A 42 -1.78 6.26 4.91
CA LEU A 42 -2.62 5.19 5.43
C LEU A 42 -3.15 4.44 4.22
N VAL A 43 -2.66 3.24 4.02
CA VAL A 43 -3.01 2.42 2.86
C VAL A 43 -3.54 1.09 3.38
N TYR A 44 -4.62 0.61 2.80
CA TYR A 44 -5.16 -0.69 3.19
C TYR A 44 -5.78 -1.40 2.00
N THR A 45 -5.93 -2.70 2.15
CA THR A 45 -6.71 -3.54 1.24
C THR A 45 -7.79 -4.26 2.05
N VAL A 46 -8.78 -4.79 1.34
CA VAL A 46 -9.84 -5.59 1.96
C VAL A 46 -9.73 -7.01 1.42
N VAL A 47 -9.63 -7.96 2.33
CA VAL A 47 -9.64 -9.38 1.99
C VAL A 47 -10.80 -10.02 2.76
N GLY A 48 -11.77 -10.56 2.02
CA GLY A 48 -13.00 -11.03 2.62
C GLY A 48 -13.76 -9.85 3.24
N GLU A 49 -13.93 -9.86 4.55
CA GLU A 49 -14.63 -8.81 5.28
C GLU A 49 -13.71 -8.04 6.23
N GLU A 50 -12.39 -8.15 6.03
CA GLU A 50 -11.41 -7.54 6.93
C GLU A 50 -10.54 -6.54 6.20
N TYR A 51 -10.19 -5.46 6.92
CA TYR A 51 -9.24 -4.45 6.45
C TYR A 51 -7.84 -4.84 6.89
N TYR A 52 -6.91 -4.82 5.93
CA TYR A 52 -5.50 -5.10 6.20
C TYR A 52 -4.68 -3.86 5.86
N PRO A 53 -4.29 -3.06 6.86
CA PRO A 53 -3.45 -1.90 6.59
C PRO A 53 -2.06 -2.34 6.15
N LEU A 54 -1.49 -1.60 5.19
CA LEU A 54 -0.13 -1.82 4.76
C LEU A 54 0.81 -1.12 5.74
N ASN A 55 1.26 -1.87 6.72
CA ASN A 55 2.26 -1.37 7.63
C ASN A 55 3.63 -1.52 7.00
N MET A 56 4.59 -0.85 7.55
CA MET A 56 5.96 -0.91 7.08
C MET A 56 6.63 -2.24 7.40
N ALA A 57 5.90 -3.22 7.94
CA ALA A 57 6.45 -4.51 8.35
C ALA A 57 6.31 -5.52 7.21
N PRO A 58 7.40 -5.90 6.55
CA PRO A 58 7.35 -7.00 5.59
C PRO A 58 7.09 -8.31 6.31
N GLY A 59 6.63 -9.33 5.57
CA GLY A 59 6.36 -10.65 6.13
C GLY A 59 4.91 -11.07 6.03
N TYR A 60 4.02 -10.16 5.65
CA TYR A 60 2.62 -10.48 5.39
C TYR A 60 2.28 -10.12 3.95
N GLY A 61 1.71 -11.06 3.23
CA GLY A 61 1.26 -10.84 1.89
C GLY A 61 -0.22 -11.16 1.74
N PHE A 62 -0.82 -10.68 0.68
CA PHE A 62 -2.24 -10.86 0.40
C PHE A 62 -2.37 -11.36 -1.03
N GLY A 63 -3.03 -12.49 -1.20
CA GLY A 63 -3.25 -13.02 -2.53
C GLY A 63 -4.37 -14.02 -2.54
N GLY A 64 -5.22 -14.00 -3.57
CA GLY A 64 -6.29 -14.96 -3.74
C GLY A 64 -7.28 -15.01 -2.59
N GLY A 65 -7.45 -13.94 -1.84
CA GLY A 65 -8.35 -13.90 -0.68
C GLY A 65 -7.76 -14.46 0.59
N SER A 66 -6.47 -14.80 0.63
CA SER A 66 -5.78 -15.34 1.79
C SER A 66 -4.48 -14.59 2.06
N ILE A 67 -3.93 -14.80 3.24
CA ILE A 67 -2.65 -14.21 3.65
C ILE A 67 -1.58 -15.28 3.54
N GLU A 68 -0.50 -14.94 2.84
CA GLU A 68 0.63 -15.86 2.63
C GLU A 68 1.90 -15.22 3.16
N PHE A 69 2.74 -16.00 3.82
CA PHE A 69 3.98 -15.47 4.39
C PHE A 69 5.09 -15.27 3.37
N ASN A 70 4.96 -15.84 2.17
CA ASN A 70 5.93 -15.69 1.11
C ASN A 70 5.63 -14.52 0.18
N ASN A 71 4.57 -13.79 0.42
CA ASN A 71 4.27 -12.54 -0.28
C ASN A 71 3.95 -11.43 0.74
N TRP A 72 4.21 -10.18 0.35
CA TRP A 72 4.03 -9.05 1.26
C TRP A 72 3.74 -7.79 0.47
N ALA A 73 3.15 -6.83 1.16
CA ALA A 73 2.88 -5.51 0.59
C ALA A 73 3.34 -4.44 1.58
N THR A 74 3.83 -3.33 1.03
CA THR A 74 4.29 -2.20 1.83
C THR A 74 4.04 -0.91 1.08
N CYS A 75 4.08 0.21 1.79
CA CYS A 75 3.96 1.52 1.19
C CYS A 75 4.95 2.50 1.82
N SER A 76 5.24 3.56 1.07
CA SER A 76 6.06 4.67 1.55
C SER A 76 5.69 5.92 0.78
N THR A 77 6.06 7.08 1.32
CA THR A 77 5.83 8.35 0.65
C THR A 77 7.10 9.18 0.66
N ASP A 78 7.20 10.06 -0.33
CA ASP A 78 8.14 11.17 -0.33
C ASP A 78 7.37 12.47 -0.61
N SER A 79 8.07 13.55 -0.94
CA SER A 79 7.41 14.85 -1.15
C SER A 79 6.60 14.95 -2.43
N SER A 80 6.69 13.95 -3.30
CA SER A 80 6.01 13.96 -4.61
C SER A 80 5.09 12.77 -4.83
N ASN A 81 5.40 11.62 -4.25
CA ASN A 81 4.73 10.37 -4.61
C ASN A 81 4.40 9.50 -3.41
N LEU A 82 3.38 8.67 -3.59
CA LEU A 82 3.11 7.49 -2.78
C LEU A 82 3.56 6.27 -3.57
N TYR A 83 4.29 5.37 -2.93
CA TYR A 83 4.75 4.11 -3.53
C TYR A 83 4.08 2.95 -2.81
N ILE A 84 3.49 2.04 -3.57
CA ILE A 84 2.93 0.81 -3.03
C ILE A 84 3.61 -0.36 -3.74
N ARG A 85 4.13 -1.31 -2.97
CA ARG A 85 4.87 -2.46 -3.49
C ARG A 85 4.20 -3.73 -3.04
N PHE A 86 4.09 -4.69 -3.96
CA PHE A 86 3.62 -6.04 -3.67
C PHE A 86 4.66 -7.02 -4.16
N ALA A 87 5.12 -7.88 -3.26
CA ALA A 87 6.18 -8.82 -3.53
C ALA A 87 5.69 -10.26 -3.38
N SER A 88 6.20 -11.14 -4.23
CA SER A 88 5.92 -12.56 -4.14
C SER A 88 7.22 -13.35 -4.16
N GLY A 89 7.35 -14.30 -3.24
CA GLY A 89 8.46 -15.25 -3.19
C GLY A 89 8.26 -16.46 -4.10
N SER A 90 7.14 -16.53 -4.82
CA SER A 90 6.84 -17.64 -5.72
C SER A 90 6.34 -17.12 -7.06
N ALA A 91 6.50 -17.93 -8.12
CA ALA A 91 5.98 -17.64 -9.44
C ALA A 91 4.50 -17.99 -9.52
N THR A 92 3.67 -17.16 -8.92
CA THR A 92 2.23 -17.40 -8.75
C THR A 92 1.45 -16.19 -9.21
N ASP A 93 0.30 -16.41 -9.80
CA ASP A 93 -0.63 -15.32 -10.13
C ASP A 93 -1.58 -15.11 -8.96
N TRP A 94 -1.34 -14.03 -8.19
CA TRP A 94 -2.17 -13.66 -7.06
C TRP A 94 -3.36 -12.79 -7.47
N GLY A 95 -3.42 -12.39 -8.75
CA GLY A 95 -4.43 -11.48 -9.26
C GLY A 95 -4.10 -10.03 -8.95
N GLU A 96 -4.92 -9.13 -9.46
CA GLU A 96 -4.77 -7.70 -9.25
C GLU A 96 -5.00 -7.36 -7.78
N GLN A 97 -4.08 -6.58 -7.20
CA GLN A 97 -4.16 -6.16 -5.80
C GLN A 97 -4.67 -4.71 -5.75
N SER A 98 -5.77 -4.51 -5.07
CA SER A 98 -6.45 -3.21 -5.01
C SER A 98 -6.26 -2.58 -3.64
N TYR A 99 -5.89 -1.29 -3.63
CA TYR A 99 -5.59 -0.57 -2.39
C TYR A 99 -6.33 0.76 -2.34
N LYS A 100 -6.82 1.08 -1.15
CA LYS A 100 -7.36 2.39 -0.81
C LYS A 100 -6.30 3.14 -0.03
N TYR A 101 -6.12 4.42 -0.35
CA TYR A 101 -5.14 5.23 0.36
C TYR A 101 -5.74 6.54 0.86
N TYR A 102 -5.21 6.98 1.99
CA TYR A 102 -5.42 8.30 2.55
C TYR A 102 -4.04 8.90 2.82
N LEU A 103 -3.82 10.13 2.39
CA LEU A 103 -2.61 10.86 2.72
C LEU A 103 -2.98 11.91 3.75
N LEU A 104 -2.24 11.93 4.84
CA LEU A 104 -2.54 12.76 6.00
C LEU A 104 -1.45 13.80 6.18
N LYS A 105 -1.86 14.97 6.62
CA LYS A 105 -0.94 16.02 7.05
C LYS A 105 -1.09 16.22 8.55
N ASP A 106 0.04 16.28 9.25
CA ASP A 106 0.07 16.66 10.65
C ASP A 106 0.42 18.14 10.72
N SER A 107 -0.59 18.98 10.91
CA SER A 107 -0.40 20.42 10.91
C SER A 107 0.28 20.95 12.16
N ALA A 108 0.53 20.09 13.15
CA ALA A 108 1.32 20.47 14.34
C ALA A 108 2.83 20.40 14.11
N ARG A 109 3.28 19.88 12.97
CA ARG A 109 4.70 19.71 12.65
C ARG A 109 5.27 20.82 11.85
#